data_9b2ca6ca59fa56b11178ac3ead868081
#
_entry.id   9b2ca6ca59fa56b11178ac3ead868081
#
_cell.length_a   1.000
_cell.length_b   1.000
_cell.length_c   1.000
_cell.angle_alpha   90.00
_cell.angle_beta   90.00
_cell.angle_gamma   90.00
#
_symmetry.space_group_name_H-M   'P 1'
#
loop_
_entity.id
_entity.type
_entity.pdbx_description
1 polymer ?
#
loop_
_entity_poly.entity_id
_entity_poly.type
_entity_poly.pdbx_seq_one_letter_code
_entity_poly.pdbx_strand_id
1 'polypeptide(L)'
;MHVLLISWEYPPYVVGGMGKHVAELTPFLSGQRIDGAEDEDRVSVDVLTTRYSGGPQEEQVNEFLRIYRVDAPPIDPVDHYNSVIQNNQHLVERAEELAQRQPYDLIHIHDWLVAKAGIALKHRWKVPLITTMHATERGRHQGHIPSETSSQIDRMEWQCCFEAWSIIACSQFMRNELQHYFGIPEDKTIIIPNGINIEAVMRCSEERRALLRQRYAPNDERLLLFVGRIVYEKGLHVLIRAMPRILAEHPNTRLLVAGKNSEKYWPLAYELGVERAISFLGYVSDEERDCLYGVVDAAIFPSLYEPFGIVALEAMAAGTNVIASSVGGLAEVVRHLETGLTVYPNDPLSIAWAVNKLFTEPEAAAERRRRALREVEERYSWDNIARQTALLYQRVVEERKNTDW
;
A
#
# COMPACT_ATOMS: atom_id res chain seq x y z
N MET A 1 -22.33 -11.43 -10.40
CA MET A 1 -21.32 -10.64 -11.15
C MET A 1 -19.96 -11.32 -11.02
N HIS A 2 -19.32 -11.64 -12.16
CA HIS A 2 -18.06 -12.37 -12.21
C HIS A 2 -16.92 -11.44 -12.67
N VAL A 3 -15.88 -11.28 -11.84
CA VAL A 3 -14.81 -10.29 -12.01
C VAL A 3 -13.48 -10.99 -12.20
N LEU A 4 -12.73 -10.64 -13.24
CA LEU A 4 -11.33 -10.98 -13.39
C LEU A 4 -10.48 -9.85 -12.77
N LEU A 5 -9.84 -10.12 -11.65
CA LEU A 5 -8.90 -9.21 -11.02
C LEU A 5 -7.48 -9.63 -11.37
N ILE A 6 -6.72 -8.77 -12.06
CA ILE A 6 -5.34 -9.07 -12.46
C ILE A 6 -4.38 -8.23 -11.63
N SER A 7 -3.47 -8.91 -10.93
CA SER A 7 -2.41 -8.27 -10.16
C SER A 7 -1.07 -8.94 -10.42
N TRP A 8 -0.01 -8.14 -10.51
CA TRP A 8 1.35 -8.67 -10.66
C TRP A 8 1.82 -9.41 -9.40
N GLU A 9 1.38 -8.95 -8.25
CA GLU A 9 1.72 -9.46 -6.93
C GLU A 9 0.49 -10.06 -6.25
N TYR A 10 0.65 -11.26 -5.70
CA TYR A 10 -0.28 -11.91 -4.77
C TYR A 10 0.49 -12.96 -3.96
N PRO A 11 0.15 -13.21 -2.69
CA PRO A 11 0.86 -14.21 -1.89
C PRO A 11 1.02 -15.58 -2.58
N PRO A 12 2.19 -16.22 -2.45
CA PRO A 12 3.33 -15.85 -1.61
C PRO A 12 4.29 -14.80 -2.21
N TYR A 13 4.03 -14.26 -3.40
CA TYR A 13 4.83 -13.22 -4.04
C TYR A 13 4.25 -11.84 -3.75
N VAL A 14 4.84 -11.13 -2.79
CA VAL A 14 4.49 -9.74 -2.43
C VAL A 14 5.77 -8.92 -2.27
N VAL A 15 5.88 -7.82 -2.98
CA VAL A 15 7.01 -6.89 -2.94
C VAL A 15 6.68 -5.61 -2.18
N GLY A 16 5.41 -5.18 -2.24
CA GLY A 16 5.01 -3.90 -1.68
C GLY A 16 3.54 -3.78 -1.33
N GLY A 17 3.10 -2.52 -1.14
CA GLY A 17 1.73 -2.20 -0.71
C GLY A 17 0.64 -2.65 -1.69
N MET A 18 0.93 -2.71 -3.01
CA MET A 18 -0.02 -3.18 -4.01
C MET A 18 -0.40 -4.65 -3.79
N GLY A 19 0.59 -5.54 -3.67
CA GLY A 19 0.31 -6.96 -3.44
C GLY A 19 -0.41 -7.22 -2.12
N LYS A 20 -0.05 -6.46 -1.06
CA LYS A 20 -0.76 -6.50 0.21
C LYS A 20 -2.20 -6.02 0.07
N HIS A 21 -2.43 -4.90 -0.63
CA HIS A 21 -3.77 -4.37 -0.89
C HIS A 21 -4.67 -5.42 -1.57
N VAL A 22 -4.19 -6.04 -2.65
CA VAL A 22 -4.97 -7.04 -3.39
C VAL A 22 -5.28 -8.25 -2.53
N ALA A 23 -4.27 -8.75 -1.79
CA ALA A 23 -4.43 -9.92 -0.93
C ALA A 23 -5.44 -9.69 0.21
N GLU A 24 -5.47 -8.48 0.77
CA GLU A 24 -6.37 -8.13 1.85
C GLU A 24 -7.77 -7.71 1.35
N LEU A 25 -7.88 -7.05 0.19
CA LEU A 25 -9.17 -6.65 -0.39
C LEU A 25 -10.00 -7.85 -0.85
N THR A 26 -9.38 -8.80 -1.56
CA THR A 26 -10.13 -9.83 -2.32
C THR A 26 -10.98 -10.76 -1.46
N PRO A 27 -10.58 -11.18 -0.22
CA PRO A 27 -11.45 -11.96 0.65
C PRO A 27 -12.71 -11.21 1.10
N PHE A 28 -12.62 -9.88 1.31
CA PHE A 28 -13.77 -9.04 1.70
C PHE A 28 -14.64 -8.66 0.50
N LEU A 29 -14.05 -8.52 -0.68
CA LEU A 29 -14.75 -8.18 -1.92
C LEU A 29 -15.55 -9.37 -2.45
N SER A 30 -15.00 -10.58 -2.35
CA SER A 30 -15.69 -11.81 -2.74
C SER A 30 -16.89 -12.07 -1.85
N GLY A 31 -18.02 -12.36 -2.46
CA GLY A 31 -19.27 -12.58 -1.74
C GLY A 31 -20.03 -11.30 -1.34
N GLN A 32 -19.51 -10.09 -1.67
CA GLN A 32 -20.27 -8.85 -1.49
C GLN A 32 -21.60 -8.93 -2.25
N ARG A 33 -22.68 -8.47 -1.61
CA ARG A 33 -24.00 -8.41 -2.24
C ARG A 33 -24.03 -7.30 -3.29
N ILE A 34 -24.83 -7.54 -4.32
CA ILE A 34 -25.09 -6.54 -5.37
C ILE A 34 -26.40 -5.84 -5.00
N ASP A 35 -26.36 -4.51 -4.83
CA ASP A 35 -27.54 -3.73 -4.42
C ASP A 35 -28.64 -3.78 -5.48
N GLY A 36 -29.86 -4.10 -5.05
CA GLY A 36 -31.05 -4.15 -5.91
C GLY A 36 -31.19 -5.43 -6.76
N ALA A 37 -30.27 -6.38 -6.61
CA ALA A 37 -30.37 -7.70 -7.22
C ALA A 37 -31.07 -8.72 -6.28
N GLU A 38 -31.41 -9.92 -6.81
CA GLU A 38 -31.96 -10.99 -5.99
C GLU A 38 -30.95 -11.40 -4.92
N ASP A 39 -31.42 -11.97 -3.78
CA ASP A 39 -30.58 -12.28 -2.60
C ASP A 39 -29.37 -13.18 -2.89
N GLU A 40 -29.36 -13.87 -4.07
CA GLU A 40 -28.30 -14.77 -4.50
C GLU A 40 -27.19 -14.09 -5.31
N ASP A 41 -27.40 -12.86 -5.81
CA ASP A 41 -26.42 -12.17 -6.66
C ASP A 41 -25.27 -11.56 -5.83
N ARG A 42 -24.11 -12.16 -5.99
CA ARG A 42 -22.87 -11.79 -5.30
C ARG A 42 -21.73 -11.54 -6.27
N VAL A 43 -20.71 -10.84 -5.78
CA VAL A 43 -19.44 -10.64 -6.48
C VAL A 43 -18.61 -11.91 -6.37
N SER A 44 -18.33 -12.57 -7.50
CA SER A 44 -17.35 -13.65 -7.60
C SER A 44 -16.07 -13.10 -8.21
N VAL A 45 -14.92 -13.41 -7.63
CA VAL A 45 -13.61 -12.87 -8.00
C VAL A 45 -12.65 -14.00 -8.35
N ASP A 46 -12.14 -13.97 -9.56
CA ASP A 46 -10.98 -14.75 -9.97
C ASP A 46 -9.76 -13.82 -9.97
N VAL A 47 -8.79 -14.08 -9.09
CA VAL A 47 -7.52 -13.37 -9.08
C VAL A 47 -6.53 -14.07 -9.99
N LEU A 48 -6.02 -13.36 -10.98
CA LEU A 48 -4.98 -13.84 -11.88
C LEU A 48 -3.67 -13.13 -11.59
N THR A 49 -2.61 -13.89 -11.30
CA THR A 49 -1.31 -13.34 -10.87
C THR A 49 -0.13 -14.18 -11.36
N THR A 50 1.08 -13.69 -11.14
CA THR A 50 2.32 -14.42 -11.45
C THR A 50 2.70 -15.40 -10.34
N ARG A 51 3.48 -16.46 -10.68
CA ARG A 51 3.92 -17.50 -9.74
C ARG A 51 5.43 -17.44 -9.42
N TYR A 52 5.99 -16.24 -9.30
CA TYR A 52 7.45 -16.08 -9.08
C TYR A 52 7.97 -16.64 -7.76
N SER A 53 7.14 -16.71 -6.72
CA SER A 53 7.52 -17.29 -5.42
C SER A 53 6.85 -18.66 -5.16
N GLY A 54 6.36 -19.35 -6.20
CA GLY A 54 5.69 -20.63 -6.09
C GLY A 54 4.21 -20.52 -5.70
N GLY A 55 3.72 -21.47 -4.91
CA GLY A 55 2.30 -21.63 -4.59
C GLY A 55 1.55 -22.51 -5.60
N PRO A 56 0.31 -22.93 -5.31
CA PRO A 56 -0.52 -23.72 -6.22
C PRO A 56 -0.90 -22.89 -7.45
N GLN A 57 -1.02 -23.55 -8.60
CA GLN A 57 -1.47 -22.88 -9.83
C GLN A 57 -2.93 -22.43 -9.75
N GLU A 58 -3.77 -23.22 -9.08
CA GLU A 58 -5.16 -22.91 -8.80
C GLU A 58 -5.43 -23.14 -7.31
N GLU A 59 -6.13 -22.21 -6.68
CA GLU A 59 -6.48 -22.24 -5.26
C GLU A 59 -7.89 -21.70 -5.06
N GLN A 60 -8.76 -22.49 -4.41
CA GLN A 60 -10.08 -22.06 -3.99
C GLN A 60 -9.97 -21.54 -2.57
N VAL A 61 -10.15 -20.24 -2.36
CA VAL A 61 -10.09 -19.62 -1.03
C VAL A 61 -11.43 -19.70 -0.31
N ASN A 62 -12.51 -19.37 -1.03
CA ASN A 62 -13.90 -19.54 -0.58
C ASN A 62 -14.82 -19.77 -1.79
N GLU A 63 -16.13 -19.81 -1.58
CA GLU A 63 -17.13 -20.04 -2.64
C GLU A 63 -17.03 -19.04 -3.80
N PHE A 64 -16.66 -17.77 -3.50
CA PHE A 64 -16.65 -16.65 -4.43
C PHE A 64 -15.24 -16.15 -4.78
N LEU A 65 -14.16 -16.78 -4.28
CA LEU A 65 -12.77 -16.35 -4.51
C LEU A 65 -11.90 -17.51 -4.95
N ARG A 66 -11.34 -17.39 -6.14
CA ARG A 66 -10.32 -18.29 -6.70
C ARG A 66 -9.07 -17.51 -7.06
N ILE A 67 -7.92 -18.15 -6.89
CA ILE A 67 -6.62 -17.59 -7.25
C ILE A 67 -5.99 -18.47 -8.33
N TYR A 68 -5.59 -17.84 -9.43
CA TYR A 68 -4.90 -18.48 -10.54
C TYR A 68 -3.50 -17.87 -10.68
N ARG A 69 -2.48 -18.71 -10.56
CA ARG A 69 -1.06 -18.28 -10.67
C ARG A 69 -0.46 -18.83 -11.93
N VAL A 70 0.18 -17.95 -12.68
CA VAL A 70 0.78 -18.27 -13.99
C VAL A 70 2.29 -18.30 -13.88
N ASP A 71 2.88 -19.38 -14.39
CA ASP A 71 4.33 -19.46 -14.56
C ASP A 71 4.75 -18.49 -15.68
N ALA A 72 5.69 -17.64 -15.37
CA ALA A 72 6.27 -16.68 -16.29
C ALA A 72 7.79 -16.65 -16.14
N PRO A 73 8.55 -16.36 -17.23
CA PRO A 73 10.00 -16.20 -17.14
C PRO A 73 10.39 -15.16 -16.08
N PRO A 74 11.56 -15.35 -15.42
CA PRO A 74 12.10 -14.34 -14.51
C PRO A 74 12.24 -12.99 -15.20
N ILE A 75 12.04 -11.92 -14.43
CA ILE A 75 12.23 -10.55 -14.92
C ILE A 75 13.72 -10.27 -15.08
N ASP A 76 14.13 -9.83 -16.28
CA ASP A 76 15.46 -9.33 -16.54
C ASP A 76 15.65 -7.96 -15.87
N PRO A 77 16.58 -7.79 -14.93
CA PRO A 77 16.82 -6.51 -14.29
C PRO A 77 17.32 -5.41 -15.24
N VAL A 78 17.96 -5.79 -16.36
CA VAL A 78 18.50 -4.86 -17.37
C VAL A 78 17.38 -4.39 -18.30
N ASP A 79 16.46 -5.31 -18.66
CA ASP A 79 15.33 -5.02 -19.55
C ASP A 79 13.99 -5.26 -18.82
N HIS A 80 13.86 -4.60 -17.67
CA HIS A 80 12.72 -4.79 -16.77
C HIS A 80 11.38 -4.53 -17.46
N TYR A 81 11.23 -3.40 -18.17
CA TYR A 81 9.97 -3.03 -18.82
C TYR A 81 9.54 -4.09 -19.85
N ASN A 82 10.41 -4.45 -20.79
CA ASN A 82 10.03 -5.40 -21.83
C ASN A 82 9.77 -6.80 -21.27
N SER A 83 10.51 -7.25 -20.25
CA SER A 83 10.23 -8.51 -19.56
C SER A 83 8.84 -8.54 -18.95
N VAL A 84 8.42 -7.43 -18.28
CA VAL A 84 7.07 -7.31 -17.74
C VAL A 84 6.02 -7.36 -18.85
N ILE A 85 6.23 -6.59 -19.93
CA ILE A 85 5.29 -6.55 -21.05
C ILE A 85 5.14 -7.92 -21.75
N GLN A 86 6.25 -8.64 -21.95
CA GLN A 86 6.24 -9.99 -22.53
C GLN A 86 5.49 -10.98 -21.65
N ASN A 87 5.71 -10.92 -20.34
CA ASN A 87 5.06 -11.82 -19.39
C ASN A 87 3.54 -11.59 -19.26
N ASN A 88 3.03 -10.42 -19.67
CA ASN A 88 1.59 -10.21 -19.77
C ASN A 88 0.91 -11.17 -20.78
N GLN A 89 1.64 -11.70 -21.77
CA GLN A 89 1.08 -12.67 -22.72
C GLN A 89 0.61 -13.95 -22.01
N HIS A 90 1.36 -14.44 -21.02
CA HIS A 90 0.97 -15.62 -20.23
C HIS A 90 -0.29 -15.37 -19.40
N LEU A 91 -0.47 -14.13 -18.90
CA LEU A 91 -1.70 -13.74 -18.20
C LEU A 91 -2.90 -13.74 -19.16
N VAL A 92 -2.72 -13.22 -20.41
CA VAL A 92 -3.77 -13.22 -21.44
C VAL A 92 -4.17 -14.64 -21.79
N GLU A 93 -3.21 -15.53 -22.10
CA GLU A 93 -3.48 -16.92 -22.45
C GLU A 93 -4.29 -17.63 -21.36
N ARG A 94 -3.87 -17.46 -20.10
CA ARG A 94 -4.58 -18.06 -18.96
C ARG A 94 -5.98 -17.48 -18.78
N ALA A 95 -6.14 -16.18 -18.89
CA ALA A 95 -7.44 -15.52 -18.82
C ALA A 95 -8.43 -16.02 -19.89
N GLU A 96 -7.94 -16.23 -21.12
CA GLU A 96 -8.74 -16.78 -22.22
C GLU A 96 -9.25 -18.22 -21.91
N GLU A 97 -8.39 -19.07 -21.34
CA GLU A 97 -8.79 -20.42 -20.90
C GLU A 97 -9.88 -20.36 -19.80
N LEU A 98 -9.72 -19.42 -18.85
CA LEU A 98 -10.70 -19.25 -17.78
C LEU A 98 -12.04 -18.74 -18.30
N ALA A 99 -12.03 -17.77 -19.21
CA ALA A 99 -13.22 -17.19 -19.82
C ALA A 99 -14.04 -18.22 -20.63
N GLN A 100 -13.40 -19.27 -21.18
CA GLN A 100 -14.10 -20.40 -21.81
C GLN A 100 -14.94 -21.23 -20.84
N ARG A 101 -14.53 -21.26 -19.55
CA ARG A 101 -15.26 -21.97 -18.50
C ARG A 101 -16.45 -21.14 -18.01
N GLN A 102 -16.20 -19.84 -17.77
CA GLN A 102 -17.21 -18.88 -17.33
C GLN A 102 -16.80 -17.47 -17.79
N PRO A 103 -17.65 -16.73 -18.54
CA PRO A 103 -17.35 -15.38 -18.99
C PRO A 103 -17.27 -14.41 -17.79
N TYR A 104 -16.50 -13.33 -17.98
CA TYR A 104 -16.35 -12.24 -17.02
C TYR A 104 -17.21 -11.05 -17.40
N ASP A 105 -17.79 -10.39 -16.41
CA ASP A 105 -18.57 -9.15 -16.56
C ASP A 105 -17.67 -7.90 -16.56
N LEU A 106 -16.50 -7.99 -15.90
CA LEU A 106 -15.61 -6.88 -15.64
C LEU A 106 -14.16 -7.36 -15.47
N ILE A 107 -13.21 -6.53 -15.89
CA ILE A 107 -11.78 -6.70 -15.60
C ILE A 107 -11.33 -5.58 -14.67
N HIS A 108 -10.63 -5.94 -13.58
CA HIS A 108 -9.98 -4.99 -12.68
C HIS A 108 -8.48 -5.25 -12.63
N ILE A 109 -7.68 -4.25 -12.93
CA ILE A 109 -6.20 -4.36 -12.92
C ILE A 109 -5.59 -3.41 -11.91
N HIS A 110 -4.38 -3.77 -11.43
CA HIS A 110 -3.62 -2.97 -10.46
C HIS A 110 -2.28 -2.53 -11.07
N ASP A 111 -2.12 -1.23 -11.24
CA ASP A 111 -0.96 -0.55 -11.81
C ASP A 111 -0.62 -1.00 -13.26
N TRP A 112 0.47 -0.45 -13.79
CA TRP A 112 0.92 -0.65 -15.17
C TRP A 112 1.45 -2.06 -15.46
N LEU A 113 1.91 -2.78 -14.44
CA LEU A 113 2.57 -4.09 -14.57
C LEU A 113 1.72 -5.14 -15.30
N VAL A 114 0.40 -5.03 -15.21
CA VAL A 114 -0.58 -5.94 -15.85
C VAL A 114 -1.47 -5.24 -16.88
N ALA A 115 -1.15 -3.98 -17.20
CA ALA A 115 -1.98 -3.15 -18.08
C ALA A 115 -2.14 -3.73 -19.49
N LYS A 116 -1.07 -4.29 -20.08
CA LYS A 116 -1.15 -4.91 -21.41
C LYS A 116 -2.14 -6.07 -21.46
N ALA A 117 -2.16 -6.91 -20.43
CA ALA A 117 -3.11 -8.01 -20.33
C ALA A 117 -4.56 -7.47 -20.20
N GLY A 118 -4.80 -6.57 -19.25
CA GLY A 118 -6.12 -5.98 -19.03
C GLY A 118 -6.68 -5.28 -20.28
N ILE A 119 -5.86 -4.47 -20.95
CA ILE A 119 -6.24 -3.76 -22.18
C ILE A 119 -6.56 -4.75 -23.32
N ALA A 120 -5.72 -5.76 -23.52
CA ALA A 120 -5.95 -6.76 -24.57
C ALA A 120 -7.27 -7.51 -24.37
N LEU A 121 -7.52 -7.96 -23.13
CA LEU A 121 -8.72 -8.70 -22.76
C LEU A 121 -9.98 -7.83 -22.84
N LYS A 122 -9.92 -6.57 -22.37
CA LYS A 122 -10.99 -5.58 -22.52
C LYS A 122 -11.49 -5.50 -23.98
N HIS A 123 -10.57 -5.31 -24.90
CA HIS A 123 -10.93 -5.17 -26.33
C HIS A 123 -11.46 -6.47 -26.96
N ARG A 124 -10.93 -7.62 -26.53
CA ARG A 124 -11.39 -8.93 -27.04
C ARG A 124 -12.79 -9.30 -26.53
N TRP A 125 -13.02 -9.12 -25.24
CA TRP A 125 -14.28 -9.55 -24.61
C TRP A 125 -15.37 -8.48 -24.63
N LYS A 126 -15.02 -7.23 -24.96
CA LYS A 126 -15.94 -6.09 -24.90
C LYS A 126 -16.54 -5.86 -23.51
N VAL A 127 -15.76 -6.11 -22.48
CA VAL A 127 -16.12 -5.87 -21.07
C VAL A 127 -15.40 -4.64 -20.51
N PRO A 128 -15.97 -3.92 -19.54
CA PRO A 128 -15.34 -2.74 -18.99
C PRO A 128 -14.06 -3.09 -18.21
N LEU A 129 -13.10 -2.16 -18.24
CA LEU A 129 -11.84 -2.23 -17.52
C LEU A 129 -11.83 -1.19 -16.41
N ILE A 130 -11.60 -1.61 -15.18
CA ILE A 130 -11.24 -0.73 -14.05
C ILE A 130 -9.75 -0.87 -13.79
N THR A 131 -9.09 0.23 -13.45
CA THR A 131 -7.71 0.21 -12.97
C THR A 131 -7.61 0.88 -11.60
N THR A 132 -6.89 0.25 -10.67
CA THR A 132 -6.43 0.91 -9.44
C THR A 132 -4.99 1.39 -9.64
N MET A 133 -4.77 2.70 -9.44
CA MET A 133 -3.45 3.31 -9.51
C MET A 133 -2.91 3.53 -8.10
N HIS A 134 -1.85 2.79 -7.75
CA HIS A 134 -1.22 2.86 -6.42
C HIS A 134 -0.11 3.88 -6.34
N ALA A 135 0.55 4.18 -7.46
CA ALA A 135 1.59 5.20 -7.58
C ALA A 135 1.81 5.52 -9.05
N THR A 136 2.50 6.64 -9.35
CA THR A 136 2.99 6.93 -10.69
C THR A 136 4.52 6.94 -10.73
N GLU A 137 5.09 6.64 -11.89
CA GLU A 137 6.54 6.71 -12.10
C GLU A 137 7.04 8.16 -11.91
N ARG A 138 6.30 9.13 -12.43
CA ARG A 138 6.63 10.56 -12.22
C ARG A 138 6.57 10.97 -10.76
N GLY A 139 5.56 10.52 -10.04
CA GLY A 139 5.42 10.82 -8.62
C GLY A 139 6.61 10.30 -7.81
N ARG A 140 7.07 9.07 -8.07
CA ARG A 140 8.25 8.49 -7.43
C ARG A 140 9.52 9.29 -7.66
N HIS A 141 9.61 9.94 -8.81
CA HIS A 141 10.74 10.78 -9.21
C HIS A 141 10.46 12.29 -9.10
N GLN A 142 9.47 12.68 -8.26
CA GLN A 142 9.14 14.08 -7.98
C GLN A 142 8.88 14.91 -9.25
N GLY A 143 8.16 14.34 -10.21
CA GLY A 143 7.78 14.95 -11.48
C GLY A 143 8.76 14.72 -12.64
N HIS A 144 9.90 14.08 -12.40
CA HIS A 144 10.92 13.83 -13.42
C HIS A 144 10.76 12.45 -14.07
N ILE A 145 11.32 12.32 -15.27
CA ILE A 145 11.48 11.05 -16.01
C ILE A 145 12.98 10.80 -16.17
N PRO A 146 13.60 10.01 -15.28
CA PRO A 146 15.07 9.93 -15.22
C PRO A 146 15.70 9.01 -16.28
N SER A 147 14.92 8.16 -16.93
CA SER A 147 15.43 7.14 -17.87
C SER A 147 14.43 6.83 -18.99
N GLU A 148 14.89 6.12 -20.03
CA GLU A 148 14.00 5.60 -21.08
C GLU A 148 13.02 4.58 -20.50
N THR A 149 13.46 3.71 -19.59
CA THR A 149 12.57 2.78 -18.87
C THR A 149 11.47 3.53 -18.12
N SER A 150 11.82 4.59 -17.40
CA SER A 150 10.83 5.45 -16.72
C SER A 150 9.86 6.10 -17.70
N SER A 151 10.34 6.50 -18.89
CA SER A 151 9.48 7.05 -19.97
C SER A 151 8.51 6.00 -20.52
N GLN A 152 8.96 4.76 -20.66
CA GLN A 152 8.10 3.64 -21.10
C GLN A 152 7.03 3.31 -20.06
N ILE A 153 7.41 3.28 -18.77
CA ILE A 153 6.46 3.06 -17.66
C ILE A 153 5.43 4.19 -17.62
N ASP A 154 5.85 5.44 -17.65
CA ASP A 154 4.96 6.62 -17.64
C ASP A 154 3.93 6.58 -18.79
N ARG A 155 4.38 6.23 -20.00
CA ARG A 155 3.47 6.04 -21.15
C ARG A 155 2.48 4.90 -20.92
N MET A 156 2.91 3.81 -20.28
CA MET A 156 2.04 2.68 -19.98
C MET A 156 1.02 3.03 -18.89
N GLU A 157 1.42 3.78 -17.86
CA GLU A 157 0.51 4.30 -16.83
C GLU A 157 -0.54 5.22 -17.44
N TRP A 158 -0.14 6.13 -18.34
CA TRP A 158 -1.07 6.95 -19.10
C TRP A 158 -2.04 6.09 -19.93
N GLN A 159 -1.52 5.12 -20.70
CA GLN A 159 -2.35 4.23 -21.52
C GLN A 159 -3.32 3.43 -20.66
N CYS A 160 -2.87 2.91 -19.52
CA CYS A 160 -3.71 2.20 -18.55
C CYS A 160 -4.89 3.06 -18.09
N CYS A 161 -4.60 4.31 -17.70
CA CYS A 161 -5.63 5.26 -17.29
C CYS A 161 -6.55 5.67 -18.44
N PHE A 162 -6.01 5.85 -19.66
CA PHE A 162 -6.81 6.20 -20.85
C PHE A 162 -7.80 5.10 -21.21
N GLU A 163 -7.35 3.84 -21.22
CA GLU A 163 -8.16 2.68 -21.59
C GLU A 163 -9.18 2.27 -20.50
N ALA A 164 -8.97 2.61 -19.25
CA ALA A 164 -9.91 2.28 -18.18
C ALA A 164 -11.27 2.94 -18.41
N TRP A 165 -12.35 2.25 -18.03
CA TRP A 165 -13.69 2.84 -17.92
C TRP A 165 -13.78 3.74 -16.69
N SER A 166 -13.25 3.28 -15.58
CA SER A 166 -13.12 4.03 -14.34
C SER A 166 -11.79 3.73 -13.67
N ILE A 167 -11.26 4.72 -12.93
CA ILE A 167 -9.98 4.62 -12.22
C ILE A 167 -10.22 4.75 -10.74
N ILE A 168 -9.68 3.81 -9.95
CA ILE A 168 -9.62 3.93 -8.50
C ILE A 168 -8.30 4.60 -8.14
N ALA A 169 -8.38 5.75 -7.47
CA ALA A 169 -7.25 6.41 -6.83
C ALA A 169 -7.34 6.20 -5.31
N CYS A 170 -6.22 5.85 -4.67
CA CYS A 170 -6.20 5.56 -3.23
C CYS A 170 -6.31 6.81 -2.34
N SER A 171 -6.19 8.01 -2.92
CA SER A 171 -6.24 9.30 -2.20
C SER A 171 -6.63 10.44 -3.14
N GLN A 172 -7.00 11.59 -2.57
CA GLN A 172 -7.19 12.82 -3.34
C GLN A 172 -5.88 13.26 -4.00
N PHE A 173 -4.76 13.07 -3.32
CA PHE A 173 -3.44 13.32 -3.89
C PHE A 173 -3.22 12.52 -5.18
N MET A 174 -3.50 11.21 -5.17
CA MET A 174 -3.37 10.38 -6.37
C MET A 174 -4.30 10.83 -7.50
N ARG A 175 -5.56 11.18 -7.19
CA ARG A 175 -6.47 11.76 -8.19
C ARG A 175 -5.86 13.01 -8.83
N ASN A 176 -5.37 13.94 -8.01
CA ASN A 176 -4.76 15.19 -8.49
C ASN A 176 -3.50 14.91 -9.33
N GLU A 177 -2.71 13.90 -8.94
CA GLU A 177 -1.51 13.49 -9.66
C GLU A 177 -1.86 12.93 -11.05
N LEU A 178 -2.88 12.07 -11.15
CA LEU A 178 -3.38 11.54 -12.42
C LEU A 178 -3.96 12.64 -13.33
N GLN A 179 -4.68 13.61 -12.77
CA GLN A 179 -5.15 14.78 -13.50
C GLN A 179 -3.98 15.62 -14.01
N HIS A 180 -3.00 15.89 -13.16
CA HIS A 180 -1.87 16.74 -13.49
C HIS A 180 -0.93 16.14 -14.55
N TYR A 181 -0.57 14.86 -14.39
CA TYR A 181 0.40 14.22 -15.29
C TYR A 181 -0.21 13.65 -16.56
N PHE A 182 -1.43 13.13 -16.46
CA PHE A 182 -2.05 12.38 -17.55
C PHE A 182 -3.29 13.05 -18.14
N GLY A 183 -3.75 14.17 -17.58
CA GLY A 183 -4.93 14.88 -18.05
C GLY A 183 -6.23 14.09 -17.87
N ILE A 184 -6.29 13.19 -16.90
CA ILE A 184 -7.45 12.33 -16.67
C ILE A 184 -8.62 13.17 -16.13
N PRO A 185 -9.83 13.08 -16.73
CA PRO A 185 -11.02 13.78 -16.24
C PRO A 185 -11.39 13.35 -14.81
N GLU A 186 -11.91 14.29 -14.03
CA GLU A 186 -12.27 14.05 -12.63
C GLU A 186 -13.35 12.98 -12.48
N ASP A 187 -14.36 12.99 -13.36
CA ASP A 187 -15.50 12.07 -13.37
C ASP A 187 -15.10 10.62 -13.67
N LYS A 188 -13.95 10.43 -14.32
CA LYS A 188 -13.37 9.10 -14.58
C LYS A 188 -12.68 8.49 -13.35
N THR A 189 -12.37 9.29 -12.31
CA THR A 189 -11.59 8.88 -11.16
C THR A 189 -12.44 8.86 -9.89
N ILE A 190 -12.44 7.72 -9.20
CA ILE A 190 -13.09 7.51 -7.90
C ILE A 190 -12.03 7.36 -6.82
N ILE A 191 -12.22 8.01 -5.68
CA ILE A 191 -11.36 7.82 -4.53
C ILE A 191 -11.92 6.66 -3.70
N ILE A 192 -11.16 5.56 -3.64
CA ILE A 192 -11.38 4.45 -2.72
C ILE A 192 -10.05 4.20 -2.01
N PRO A 193 -9.94 4.51 -0.71
CA PRO A 193 -8.68 4.37 0.01
C PRO A 193 -8.31 2.90 0.21
N ASN A 194 -7.06 2.65 0.61
CA ASN A 194 -6.68 1.32 1.05
C ASN A 194 -7.30 1.03 2.42
N GLY A 195 -7.64 -0.22 2.65
CA GLY A 195 -8.11 -0.71 3.94
C GLY A 195 -6.98 -1.22 4.84
N ILE A 196 -7.35 -1.59 6.05
CA ILE A 196 -6.50 -2.27 7.01
C ILE A 196 -7.26 -3.38 7.73
N ASN A 197 -6.60 -4.50 7.97
CA ASN A 197 -7.11 -5.57 8.83
C ASN A 197 -6.70 -5.30 10.28
N ILE A 198 -7.57 -4.61 11.02
CA ILE A 198 -7.32 -4.21 12.41
C ILE A 198 -7.10 -5.43 13.31
N GLU A 199 -7.90 -6.48 13.12
CA GLU A 199 -7.76 -7.71 13.92
C GLU A 199 -6.40 -8.38 13.73
N ALA A 200 -5.88 -8.38 12.50
CA ALA A 200 -4.55 -8.94 12.22
C ALA A 200 -3.46 -8.15 12.95
N VAL A 201 -3.50 -6.82 12.89
CA VAL A 201 -2.53 -5.94 13.56
C VAL A 201 -2.59 -6.07 15.08
N MET A 202 -3.76 -6.31 15.66
CA MET A 202 -3.96 -6.42 17.11
C MET A 202 -3.66 -7.81 17.68
N ARG A 203 -3.33 -8.82 16.87
CA ARG A 203 -3.10 -10.21 17.34
C ARG A 203 -1.91 -10.44 18.24
N CYS A 204 -1.01 -9.47 18.38
CA CYS A 204 0.19 -9.63 19.22
C CYS A 204 -0.18 -9.81 20.70
N SER A 205 0.25 -10.93 21.31
CA SER A 205 -0.03 -11.18 22.71
C SER A 205 0.74 -10.24 23.66
N GLU A 206 0.21 -10.04 24.87
CA GLU A 206 0.87 -9.19 25.87
C GLU A 206 2.24 -9.75 26.27
N GLU A 207 2.39 -11.08 26.38
CA GLU A 207 3.67 -11.72 26.70
C GLU A 207 4.71 -11.42 25.60
N ARG A 208 4.32 -11.49 24.31
CA ARG A 208 5.22 -11.18 23.20
C ARG A 208 5.61 -9.71 23.17
N ARG A 209 4.67 -8.81 23.45
CA ARG A 209 4.95 -7.36 23.61
C ARG A 209 5.94 -7.12 24.73
N ALA A 210 5.74 -7.73 25.91
CA ALA A 210 6.65 -7.62 27.03
C ALA A 210 8.06 -8.10 26.70
N LEU A 211 8.19 -9.24 26.01
CA LEU A 211 9.49 -9.77 25.55
C LEU A 211 10.19 -8.82 24.57
N LEU A 212 9.46 -8.27 23.60
CA LEU A 212 10.02 -7.31 22.63
C LEU A 212 10.43 -6.00 23.33
N ARG A 213 9.60 -5.51 24.28
CA ARG A 213 9.95 -4.33 25.07
C ARG A 213 11.23 -4.57 25.89
N GLN A 214 11.34 -5.72 26.55
CA GLN A 214 12.55 -6.09 27.30
C GLN A 214 13.78 -6.22 26.38
N ARG A 215 13.61 -6.76 25.17
CA ARG A 215 14.69 -6.91 24.20
C ARG A 215 15.24 -5.58 23.69
N TYR A 216 14.34 -4.64 23.35
CA TYR A 216 14.72 -3.39 22.69
C TYR A 216 14.82 -2.18 23.60
N ALA A 217 14.21 -2.23 24.79
CA ALA A 217 14.24 -1.19 25.81
C ALA A 217 14.51 -1.75 27.22
N PRO A 218 15.64 -2.48 27.43
CA PRO A 218 15.94 -3.13 28.72
C PRO A 218 16.13 -2.15 29.87
N ASN A 219 16.44 -0.88 29.59
CA ASN A 219 16.61 0.19 30.58
C ASN A 219 15.51 1.25 30.49
N ASP A 220 14.32 0.83 30.05
CA ASP A 220 13.15 1.71 29.87
C ASP A 220 13.38 2.84 28.84
N GLU A 221 14.12 2.52 27.75
CA GLU A 221 14.33 3.45 26.66
C GLU A 221 13.01 3.81 25.96
N ARG A 222 12.91 5.05 25.48
CA ARG A 222 11.87 5.45 24.53
C ARG A 222 12.15 4.81 23.18
N LEU A 223 11.16 4.13 22.61
CA LEU A 223 11.29 3.45 21.33
C LEU A 223 10.61 4.21 20.21
N LEU A 224 11.39 4.55 19.19
CA LEU A 224 10.90 5.04 17.90
C LEU A 224 11.03 3.92 16.88
N LEU A 225 10.11 3.83 15.92
CA LEU A 225 10.11 2.80 14.89
C LEU A 225 9.98 3.42 13.51
N PHE A 226 10.84 3.00 12.59
CA PHE A 226 10.68 3.15 11.16
C PHE A 226 10.39 1.77 10.54
N VAL A 227 9.35 1.69 9.72
CA VAL A 227 9.04 0.48 8.92
C VAL A 227 8.87 0.88 7.46
N GLY A 228 9.52 0.15 6.56
CA GLY A 228 9.32 0.37 5.13
C GLY A 228 10.44 -0.15 4.24
N ARG A 229 10.23 -0.03 2.94
CA ARG A 229 11.29 -0.27 1.95
C ARG A 229 12.42 0.74 2.16
N ILE A 230 13.66 0.26 2.05
CA ILE A 230 14.83 1.12 2.27
C ILE A 230 15.22 1.78 0.93
N VAL A 231 14.38 2.70 0.49
CA VAL A 231 14.54 3.53 -0.72
C VAL A 231 14.52 5.01 -0.36
N TYR A 232 15.05 5.85 -1.25
CA TYR A 232 15.25 7.27 -0.96
C TYR A 232 13.95 8.00 -0.59
N GLU A 233 12.88 7.73 -1.32
CA GLU A 233 11.56 8.36 -1.13
C GLU A 233 10.92 8.05 0.23
N LYS A 234 11.36 7.01 0.96
CA LYS A 234 10.87 6.72 2.31
C LYS A 234 11.56 7.52 3.41
N GLY A 235 12.59 8.29 3.09
CA GLY A 235 13.14 9.32 3.97
C GLY A 235 13.87 8.84 5.22
N LEU A 236 14.28 7.56 5.33
CA LEU A 236 15.01 7.05 6.50
C LEU A 236 16.25 7.89 6.82
N HIS A 237 16.95 8.40 5.80
CA HIS A 237 18.11 9.28 5.98
C HIS A 237 17.76 10.60 6.70
N VAL A 238 16.54 11.11 6.55
CA VAL A 238 16.07 12.32 7.24
C VAL A 238 15.84 12.02 8.72
N LEU A 239 15.24 10.87 9.04
CA LEU A 239 15.04 10.43 10.42
C LEU A 239 16.36 10.20 11.15
N ILE A 240 17.33 9.54 10.49
CA ILE A 240 18.65 9.33 11.09
C ILE A 240 19.34 10.67 11.37
N ARG A 241 19.22 11.68 10.49
CA ARG A 241 19.72 13.05 10.73
C ARG A 241 18.99 13.79 11.83
N ALA A 242 17.77 13.40 12.19
CA ALA A 242 17.06 13.97 13.33
C ALA A 242 17.55 13.42 14.67
N MET A 243 18.14 12.21 14.70
CA MET A 243 18.53 11.52 15.93
C MET A 243 19.48 12.29 16.82
N PRO A 244 20.53 13.01 16.34
CA PRO A 244 21.40 13.80 17.22
C PRO A 244 20.61 14.83 18.04
N ARG A 245 19.64 15.50 17.44
CA ARG A 245 18.79 16.48 18.12
C ARG A 245 17.81 15.81 19.08
N ILE A 246 17.23 14.69 18.71
CA ILE A 246 16.33 13.89 19.57
C ILE A 246 17.09 13.43 20.82
N LEU A 247 18.29 12.88 20.65
CA LEU A 247 19.11 12.38 21.77
C LEU A 247 19.63 13.49 22.67
N ALA A 248 19.84 14.69 22.13
CA ALA A 248 20.22 15.85 22.97
C ALA A 248 19.11 16.26 23.95
N GLU A 249 17.84 16.09 23.59
CA GLU A 249 16.68 16.41 24.42
C GLU A 249 16.18 15.18 25.22
N HIS A 250 16.28 13.98 24.62
CA HIS A 250 15.82 12.71 25.19
C HIS A 250 16.90 11.64 25.04
N PRO A 251 17.96 11.66 25.87
CA PRO A 251 19.13 10.79 25.70
C PRO A 251 18.82 9.29 25.81
N ASN A 252 17.73 8.92 26.50
CA ASN A 252 17.28 7.53 26.62
C ASN A 252 16.30 7.14 25.54
N THR A 253 16.63 7.46 24.26
CA THR A 253 15.79 7.13 23.09
C THR A 253 16.53 6.17 22.17
N ARG A 254 15.82 5.18 21.62
CA ARG A 254 16.31 4.23 20.64
C ARG A 254 15.42 4.21 19.41
N LEU A 255 16.05 4.18 18.24
CA LEU A 255 15.37 4.01 16.95
C LEU A 255 15.50 2.56 16.46
N LEU A 256 14.38 1.91 16.21
CA LEU A 256 14.29 0.61 15.52
C LEU A 256 14.02 0.85 14.05
N VAL A 257 14.78 0.22 13.16
CA VAL A 257 14.65 0.37 11.70
C VAL A 257 14.36 -1.00 11.10
N ALA A 258 13.11 -1.23 10.71
CA ALA A 258 12.65 -2.44 10.05
C ALA A 258 12.53 -2.24 8.52
N GLY A 259 13.31 -2.98 7.76
CA GLY A 259 13.32 -2.95 6.30
C GLY A 259 14.54 -3.69 5.75
N LYS A 260 14.34 -4.42 4.66
CA LYS A 260 15.41 -5.19 4.01
C LYS A 260 16.55 -4.26 3.58
N ASN A 261 17.80 -4.62 3.90
CA ASN A 261 19.02 -3.86 3.65
C ASN A 261 19.08 -2.51 4.40
N SER A 262 18.45 -2.40 5.59
CA SER A 262 18.46 -1.18 6.40
C SER A 262 19.87 -0.82 6.89
N GLU A 263 20.75 -1.82 7.07
CA GLU A 263 22.13 -1.69 7.49
C GLU A 263 23.00 -0.83 6.56
N LYS A 264 22.57 -0.58 5.31
CA LYS A 264 23.27 0.33 4.40
C LYS A 264 23.36 1.77 4.92
N TYR A 265 22.53 2.13 5.90
CA TYR A 265 22.55 3.43 6.57
C TYR A 265 23.43 3.48 7.82
N TRP A 266 24.10 2.37 8.18
CA TRP A 266 25.04 2.35 9.28
C TRP A 266 26.17 3.40 9.16
N PRO A 267 26.78 3.63 7.98
CA PRO A 267 27.80 4.68 7.82
C PRO A 267 27.27 6.07 8.17
N LEU A 268 26.05 6.41 7.79
CA LEU A 268 25.42 7.70 8.14
C LEU A 268 25.18 7.81 9.65
N ALA A 269 24.72 6.73 10.29
CA ALA A 269 24.54 6.71 11.73
C ALA A 269 25.86 6.91 12.48
N TYR A 270 26.94 6.27 12.02
CA TYR A 270 28.27 6.41 12.56
C TYR A 270 28.84 7.83 12.39
N GLU A 271 28.70 8.42 11.20
CA GLU A 271 29.11 9.79 10.91
C GLU A 271 28.46 10.81 11.87
N LEU A 272 27.20 10.57 12.21
CA LEU A 272 26.42 11.42 13.11
C LEU A 272 26.60 11.07 14.61
N GLY A 273 27.35 10.03 14.94
CA GLY A 273 27.60 9.59 16.32
C GLY A 273 26.35 9.01 17.02
N VAL A 274 25.40 8.46 16.26
CA VAL A 274 24.13 7.93 16.78
C VAL A 274 23.96 6.42 16.58
N GLU A 275 24.99 5.74 16.12
CA GLU A 275 24.96 4.31 15.78
C GLU A 275 24.55 3.41 16.98
N ARG A 276 24.87 3.82 18.21
CA ARG A 276 24.51 3.08 19.43
C ARG A 276 23.03 3.21 19.80
N ALA A 277 22.37 4.26 19.33
CA ALA A 277 20.96 4.52 19.55
C ALA A 277 20.06 3.95 18.43
N ILE A 278 20.63 3.32 17.38
CA ILE A 278 19.87 2.78 16.25
C ILE A 278 20.07 1.27 16.18
N SER A 279 18.96 0.54 16.06
CA SER A 279 18.95 -0.91 15.81
C SER A 279 18.40 -1.17 14.41
N PHE A 280 19.26 -1.63 13.49
CA PHE A 280 18.86 -2.05 12.16
C PHE A 280 18.41 -3.51 12.21
N LEU A 281 17.09 -3.74 12.07
CA LEU A 281 16.46 -5.06 12.23
C LEU A 281 16.49 -5.90 10.96
N GLY A 282 16.77 -5.27 9.79
CA GLY A 282 16.62 -5.93 8.52
C GLY A 282 15.15 -6.20 8.18
N TYR A 283 14.90 -7.28 7.45
CA TYR A 283 13.54 -7.74 7.18
C TYR A 283 12.91 -8.31 8.46
N VAL A 284 11.68 -7.88 8.74
CA VAL A 284 10.83 -8.45 9.81
C VAL A 284 9.56 -9.03 9.17
N SER A 285 9.03 -10.10 9.75
CA SER A 285 7.75 -10.67 9.30
C SER A 285 6.59 -9.71 9.62
N ASP A 286 5.45 -9.90 8.98
CA ASP A 286 4.26 -9.10 9.26
C ASP A 286 3.82 -9.22 10.72
N GLU A 287 3.88 -10.42 11.29
CA GLU A 287 3.58 -10.66 12.70
C GLU A 287 4.54 -9.91 13.64
N GLU A 288 5.84 -9.91 13.33
CA GLU A 288 6.82 -9.18 14.15
C GLU A 288 6.66 -7.68 14.00
N ARG A 289 6.41 -7.17 12.78
CA ARG A 289 6.10 -5.77 12.51
C ARG A 289 4.89 -5.30 13.31
N ASP A 290 3.81 -6.07 13.28
CA ASP A 290 2.56 -5.73 13.98
C ASP A 290 2.78 -5.70 15.51
N CYS A 291 3.58 -6.63 16.03
CA CYS A 291 3.99 -6.59 17.43
C CYS A 291 4.88 -5.40 17.74
N LEU A 292 5.80 -5.01 16.85
CA LEU A 292 6.66 -3.83 17.06
C LEU A 292 5.84 -2.54 17.15
N TYR A 293 4.81 -2.37 16.31
CA TYR A 293 3.89 -1.23 16.47
C TYR A 293 3.30 -1.17 17.87
N GLY A 294 2.88 -2.31 18.43
CA GLY A 294 2.26 -2.36 19.77
C GLY A 294 3.21 -2.08 20.96
N VAL A 295 4.53 -2.01 20.74
CA VAL A 295 5.51 -1.83 21.84
C VAL A 295 6.29 -0.53 21.76
N VAL A 296 6.25 0.21 20.65
CA VAL A 296 6.99 1.46 20.49
C VAL A 296 6.18 2.67 20.94
N ASP A 297 6.89 3.72 21.35
CA ASP A 297 6.28 4.98 21.77
C ASP A 297 5.76 5.78 20.56
N ALA A 298 6.44 5.67 19.40
CA ALA A 298 5.98 6.24 18.13
C ALA A 298 6.50 5.48 16.92
N ALA A 299 5.69 5.43 15.85
CA ALA A 299 6.10 5.08 14.49
C ALA A 299 6.32 6.36 13.68
N ILE A 300 7.42 6.43 12.92
CA ILE A 300 7.81 7.63 12.18
C ILE A 300 7.96 7.30 10.70
N PHE A 301 7.21 8.00 9.85
CA PHE A 301 7.16 7.84 8.40
C PHE A 301 7.58 9.14 7.70
N PRO A 302 8.90 9.39 7.57
CA PRO A 302 9.44 10.65 7.05
C PRO A 302 9.53 10.66 5.52
N SER A 303 8.53 10.08 4.85
CA SER A 303 8.49 9.92 3.41
C SER A 303 8.61 11.25 2.66
N LEU A 304 9.27 11.23 1.51
CA LEU A 304 9.34 12.35 0.56
C LEU A 304 8.28 12.22 -0.54
N TYR A 305 7.82 11.01 -0.77
CA TYR A 305 6.68 10.67 -1.62
C TYR A 305 5.92 9.49 -1.02
N GLU A 306 4.62 9.64 -0.84
CA GLU A 306 3.74 8.60 -0.32
C GLU A 306 2.33 8.80 -0.89
N PRO A 307 1.91 7.99 -1.87
CA PRO A 307 0.59 8.11 -2.48
C PRO A 307 -0.57 7.90 -1.51
N PHE A 308 -0.38 7.09 -0.46
CA PHE A 308 -1.39 6.81 0.54
C PHE A 308 -0.85 6.69 1.96
N GLY A 309 -0.05 5.65 2.28
CA GLY A 309 0.53 5.44 3.60
C GLY A 309 -0.10 4.31 4.41
N ILE A 310 -0.20 3.12 3.83
CA ILE A 310 -0.70 1.90 4.54
C ILE A 310 0.03 1.68 5.86
N VAL A 311 1.34 1.90 5.91
CA VAL A 311 2.15 1.75 7.14
C VAL A 311 1.72 2.68 8.28
N ALA A 312 1.18 3.86 7.95
CA ALA A 312 0.62 4.76 8.96
C ALA A 312 -0.72 4.22 9.50
N LEU A 313 -1.57 3.66 8.63
CA LEU A 313 -2.79 2.98 9.08
C LEU A 313 -2.49 1.78 9.97
N GLU A 314 -1.46 0.99 9.65
CA GLU A 314 -1.01 -0.14 10.49
C GLU A 314 -0.63 0.33 11.90
N ALA A 315 0.18 1.38 11.98
CA ALA A 315 0.57 1.96 13.26
C ALA A 315 -0.63 2.55 14.04
N MET A 316 -1.54 3.24 13.35
CA MET A 316 -2.77 3.77 13.96
C MET A 316 -3.68 2.66 14.48
N ALA A 317 -3.85 1.57 13.70
CA ALA A 317 -4.62 0.38 14.08
C ALA A 317 -4.03 -0.33 15.30
N ALA A 318 -2.70 -0.35 15.44
CA ALA A 318 -2.00 -0.87 16.62
C ALA A 318 -2.12 0.04 17.86
N GLY A 319 -2.75 1.20 17.75
CA GLY A 319 -2.83 2.19 18.81
C GLY A 319 -1.50 2.89 19.09
N THR A 320 -0.61 3.01 18.10
CA THR A 320 0.70 3.65 18.21
C THR A 320 0.60 5.12 17.83
N ASN A 321 1.39 5.99 18.47
CA ASN A 321 1.50 7.37 18.00
C ASN A 321 2.19 7.42 16.65
N VAL A 322 1.67 8.24 15.74
CA VAL A 322 2.23 8.38 14.40
C VAL A 322 2.80 9.78 14.18
N ILE A 323 4.03 9.84 13.71
CA ILE A 323 4.69 11.03 13.19
C ILE A 323 4.93 10.78 11.69
N ALA A 324 4.40 11.64 10.82
CA ALA A 324 4.45 11.43 9.39
C ALA A 324 4.78 12.71 8.63
N SER A 325 5.47 12.61 7.50
CA SER A 325 5.67 13.76 6.63
C SER A 325 4.34 14.25 6.05
N SER A 326 4.19 15.57 5.92
CA SER A 326 3.03 16.20 5.27
C SER A 326 3.18 16.10 3.74
N VAL A 327 3.13 14.88 3.20
CA VAL A 327 3.26 14.60 1.76
C VAL A 327 2.17 13.66 1.28
N GLY A 328 1.69 13.91 0.07
CA GLY A 328 0.81 13.00 -0.64
C GLY A 328 -0.43 12.58 0.17
N GLY A 329 -0.86 11.35 -0.06
CA GLY A 329 -1.96 10.73 0.68
C GLY A 329 -1.65 10.48 2.16
N LEU A 330 -0.37 10.45 2.55
CA LEU A 330 0.02 10.32 3.95
C LEU A 330 -0.50 11.49 4.80
N ALA A 331 -0.56 12.71 4.24
CA ALA A 331 -1.14 13.87 4.90
C ALA A 331 -2.69 13.81 5.02
N GLU A 332 -3.34 12.98 4.21
CA GLU A 332 -4.78 12.72 4.29
C GLU A 332 -5.10 11.67 5.39
N VAL A 333 -4.21 10.68 5.55
CA VAL A 333 -4.32 9.63 6.56
C VAL A 333 -3.98 10.17 7.96
N VAL A 334 -2.90 10.96 8.08
CA VAL A 334 -2.42 11.49 9.37
C VAL A 334 -2.74 12.97 9.48
N ARG A 335 -3.82 13.31 10.19
CA ARG A 335 -4.23 14.70 10.39
C ARG A 335 -3.44 15.32 11.56
N HIS A 336 -2.79 16.46 11.24
CA HIS A 336 -1.94 17.16 12.20
C HIS A 336 -2.67 17.56 13.48
N LEU A 337 -2.11 17.17 14.65
CA LEU A 337 -2.64 17.41 15.98
C LEU A 337 -3.98 16.70 16.30
N GLU A 338 -4.60 16.02 15.32
CA GLU A 338 -5.84 15.29 15.51
C GLU A 338 -5.63 13.80 15.69
N THR A 339 -5.03 13.14 14.68
CA THR A 339 -4.78 11.69 14.68
C THR A 339 -3.29 11.34 14.72
N GLY A 340 -2.41 12.33 14.56
CA GLY A 340 -0.96 12.19 14.64
C GLY A 340 -0.28 13.55 14.60
N LEU A 341 1.03 13.53 14.39
CA LEU A 341 1.84 14.72 14.16
C LEU A 341 2.38 14.69 12.74
N THR A 342 2.16 15.75 11.98
CA THR A 342 2.81 15.88 10.67
C THR A 342 4.04 16.77 10.76
N VAL A 343 5.05 16.43 9.94
CA VAL A 343 6.34 17.12 9.87
C VAL A 343 6.62 17.55 8.42
N TYR A 344 7.46 18.54 8.24
CA TYR A 344 7.88 18.95 6.90
C TYR A 344 8.75 17.89 6.25
N PRO A 345 8.55 17.60 4.95
CA PRO A 345 9.37 16.64 4.22
C PRO A 345 10.84 17.13 4.17
N ASN A 346 11.77 16.19 4.25
CA ASN A 346 13.21 16.45 4.23
C ASN A 346 13.71 17.44 5.32
N ASP A 347 12.99 17.56 6.44
CA ASP A 347 13.37 18.42 7.57
C ASP A 347 13.59 17.62 8.86
N PRO A 348 14.84 17.30 9.21
CA PRO A 348 15.17 16.61 10.45
C PRO A 348 14.76 17.37 11.71
N LEU A 349 14.73 18.71 11.68
CA LEU A 349 14.38 19.52 12.85
C LEU A 349 12.88 19.43 13.15
N SER A 350 12.03 19.37 12.12
CA SER A 350 10.61 19.16 12.32
C SER A 350 10.29 17.78 12.90
N ILE A 351 11.06 16.74 12.54
CA ILE A 351 10.96 15.40 13.15
C ILE A 351 11.34 15.47 14.63
N ALA A 352 12.46 16.08 14.96
CA ALA A 352 12.91 16.23 16.35
C ALA A 352 11.89 17.02 17.20
N TRP A 353 11.31 18.10 16.63
CA TRP A 353 10.22 18.84 17.27
C TRP A 353 9.02 17.95 17.56
N ALA A 354 8.58 17.12 16.60
CA ALA A 354 7.42 16.26 16.77
C ALA A 354 7.67 15.18 17.84
N VAL A 355 8.87 14.60 17.87
CA VAL A 355 9.26 13.64 18.93
C VAL A 355 9.28 14.32 20.30
N ASN A 356 9.87 15.52 20.40
CA ASN A 356 9.86 16.28 21.65
C ASN A 356 8.44 16.58 22.12
N LYS A 357 7.58 17.08 21.21
CA LYS A 357 6.16 17.34 21.51
C LYS A 357 5.42 16.10 21.98
N LEU A 358 5.68 14.95 21.35
CA LEU A 358 5.09 13.68 21.74
C LEU A 358 5.46 13.30 23.18
N PHE A 359 6.73 13.43 23.54
CA PHE A 359 7.24 12.98 24.84
C PHE A 359 6.93 13.97 25.99
N THR A 360 6.74 15.24 25.67
CA THR A 360 6.41 16.28 26.67
C THR A 360 4.91 16.48 26.87
N GLU A 361 4.06 15.98 25.96
CA GLU A 361 2.60 16.12 26.01
C GLU A 361 1.89 14.74 26.00
N PRO A 362 2.09 13.89 27.02
CA PRO A 362 1.61 12.50 26.98
C PRO A 362 0.09 12.35 26.92
N GLU A 363 -0.66 13.27 27.56
CA GLU A 363 -2.13 13.27 27.53
C GLU A 363 -2.66 13.58 26.14
N ALA A 364 -2.10 14.58 25.47
CA ALA A 364 -2.44 14.93 24.10
C ALA A 364 -2.04 13.80 23.12
N ALA A 365 -0.92 13.12 23.36
CA ALA A 365 -0.50 11.96 22.60
C ALA A 365 -1.48 10.81 22.74
N ALA A 366 -1.95 10.52 23.95
CA ALA A 366 -2.96 9.50 24.20
C ALA A 366 -4.29 9.81 23.52
N GLU A 367 -4.73 11.08 23.52
CA GLU A 367 -5.95 11.49 22.83
C GLU A 367 -5.83 11.35 21.31
N ARG A 368 -4.71 11.74 20.71
CA ARG A 368 -4.44 11.55 19.27
C ARG A 368 -4.53 10.08 18.87
N ARG A 369 -3.94 9.17 19.66
CA ARG A 369 -4.02 7.71 19.42
C ARG A 369 -5.46 7.21 19.44
N ARG A 370 -6.26 7.63 20.43
CA ARG A 370 -7.68 7.22 20.50
C ARG A 370 -8.47 7.69 19.29
N ARG A 371 -8.22 8.93 18.83
CA ARG A 371 -8.87 9.46 17.61
C ARG A 371 -8.41 8.73 16.37
N ALA A 372 -7.10 8.44 16.26
CA ALA A 372 -6.53 7.70 15.15
C ALA A 372 -7.16 6.31 15.00
N LEU A 373 -7.27 5.56 16.11
CA LEU A 373 -7.88 4.23 16.09
C LEU A 373 -9.35 4.28 15.63
N ARG A 374 -10.15 5.21 16.19
CA ARG A 374 -11.55 5.37 15.76
C ARG A 374 -11.67 5.69 14.27
N GLU A 375 -10.84 6.59 13.76
CA GLU A 375 -10.86 6.94 12.35
C GLU A 375 -10.50 5.74 11.45
N VAL A 376 -9.55 4.90 11.89
CA VAL A 376 -9.22 3.66 11.19
C VAL A 376 -10.41 2.70 11.14
N GLU A 377 -11.08 2.49 12.26
CA GLU A 377 -12.27 1.63 12.38
C GLU A 377 -13.43 2.11 11.48
N GLU A 378 -13.69 3.41 11.48
CA GLU A 378 -14.83 4.00 10.76
C GLU A 378 -14.60 4.10 9.25
N ARG A 379 -13.38 4.41 8.81
CA ARG A 379 -13.12 4.79 7.41
C ARG A 379 -12.34 3.77 6.60
N TYR A 380 -11.44 3.01 7.25
CA TYR A 380 -10.43 2.21 6.57
C TYR A 380 -10.60 0.70 6.79
N SER A 381 -11.76 0.23 7.28
CA SER A 381 -12.04 -1.20 7.36
C SER A 381 -12.20 -1.81 5.96
N TRP A 382 -11.67 -3.01 5.75
CA TRP A 382 -11.79 -3.70 4.47
C TRP A 382 -13.25 -3.96 4.06
N ASP A 383 -14.16 -4.17 5.02
CA ASP A 383 -15.60 -4.31 4.71
C ASP A 383 -16.14 -3.05 4.00
N ASN A 384 -15.81 -1.86 4.52
CA ASN A 384 -16.24 -0.61 3.91
C ASN A 384 -15.60 -0.40 2.52
N ILE A 385 -14.31 -0.68 2.39
CA ILE A 385 -13.57 -0.53 1.12
C ILE A 385 -14.08 -1.53 0.07
N ALA A 386 -14.28 -2.78 0.45
CA ALA A 386 -14.82 -3.81 -0.43
C ALA A 386 -16.24 -3.47 -0.92
N ARG A 387 -17.10 -2.96 -0.02
CA ARG A 387 -18.45 -2.51 -0.38
C ARG A 387 -18.40 -1.35 -1.39
N GLN A 388 -17.56 -0.34 -1.18
CA GLN A 388 -17.37 0.77 -2.13
C GLN A 388 -16.88 0.26 -3.50
N THR A 389 -15.95 -0.70 -3.49
CA THR A 389 -15.42 -1.32 -4.72
C THR A 389 -16.52 -2.12 -5.45
N ALA A 390 -17.33 -2.89 -4.73
CA ALA A 390 -18.45 -3.65 -5.32
C ALA A 390 -19.51 -2.72 -5.95
N LEU A 391 -19.85 -1.62 -5.28
CA LEU A 391 -20.76 -0.60 -5.82
C LEU A 391 -20.22 0.05 -7.09
N LEU A 392 -18.91 0.31 -7.15
CA LEU A 392 -18.27 0.81 -8.38
C LEU A 392 -18.38 -0.23 -9.51
N TYR A 393 -18.13 -1.50 -9.23
CA TYR A 393 -18.25 -2.57 -10.21
C TYR A 393 -19.67 -2.66 -10.79
N GLN A 394 -20.67 -2.65 -9.91
CA GLN A 394 -22.08 -2.67 -10.31
C GLN A 394 -22.41 -1.49 -11.23
N ARG A 395 -22.02 -0.27 -10.85
CA ARG A 395 -22.23 0.93 -11.65
C ARG A 395 -21.59 0.79 -13.04
N VAL A 396 -20.33 0.39 -13.10
CA VAL A 396 -19.56 0.30 -14.36
C VAL A 396 -20.13 -0.78 -15.29
N VAL A 397 -20.56 -1.92 -14.76
CA VAL A 397 -21.19 -2.98 -15.54
C VAL A 397 -22.54 -2.50 -16.08
N GLU A 398 -23.33 -1.75 -15.31
CA GLU A 398 -24.61 -1.21 -15.77
C GLU A 398 -24.42 -0.09 -16.81
N GLU A 399 -23.49 0.83 -16.62
CA GLU A 399 -23.12 1.85 -17.61
C GLU A 399 -22.70 1.20 -18.94
N ARG A 400 -21.92 0.11 -18.88
CA ARG A 400 -21.46 -0.63 -20.06
C ARG A 400 -22.62 -1.24 -20.84
N LYS A 401 -23.64 -1.80 -20.18
CA LYS A 401 -24.84 -2.38 -20.83
C LYS A 401 -25.60 -1.33 -21.63
N ASN A 402 -25.57 -0.09 -21.20
CA ASN A 402 -26.30 1.03 -21.80
C ASN A 402 -25.44 1.86 -22.79
N THR A 403 -24.26 1.38 -23.15
CA THR A 403 -23.31 2.08 -24.03
C THR A 403 -22.97 1.22 -25.25
N ASP A 404 -23.08 1.78 -26.45
CA ASP A 404 -22.59 1.18 -27.68
C ASP A 404 -21.06 1.25 -27.73
N TRP A 405 -20.39 0.09 -27.79
CA TRP A 405 -18.92 0.02 -27.78
C TRP A 405 -18.37 -1.14 -28.59
#